data_19789b2dcb887c0b9fee1f5cb8058c90
#
_entry.id   19789b2dcb887c0b9fee1f5cb8058c90
#
_cell.length_a   1.000
_cell.length_b   1.000
_cell.length_c   1.000
_cell.angle_alpha   90.00
_cell.angle_beta   90.00
_cell.angle_gamma   90.00
#
_symmetry.space_group_name_H-M   'P 1'
#
loop_
_entity.id
_entity.type
_entity.pdbx_description
1 polymer ?
#
loop_
_entity_poly.entity_id
_entity_poly.type
_entity_poly.pdbx_seq_one_letter_code
_entity_poly.pdbx_strand_id
1 'polypeptide(L)' 'MKWPPTPCWTAPKTINGNRHFQVKAYGGKSKNRWVDIFPTKNKKDIKRISWEELKTEWNSGWL' A
#
# COMPACT_ATOMS: atom_id res chain seq x y z
N MET A 1 -0.87 -13.78 -0.83
CA MET A 1 -1.16 -12.55 -1.60
C MET A 1 -0.53 -12.63 -2.96
N LYS A 2 -1.25 -12.19 -3.98
CA LYS A 2 -0.77 -12.26 -5.35
C LYS A 2 -0.15 -10.95 -5.81
N TRP A 3 0.84 -11.04 -6.64
CA TRP A 3 1.41 -9.92 -7.36
C TRP A 3 0.77 -9.83 -8.74
N PRO A 4 0.36 -8.68 -9.25
CA PRO A 4 0.48 -7.36 -8.61
C PRO A 4 -0.53 -7.17 -7.48
N PRO A 5 -0.31 -6.17 -6.61
CA PRO A 5 -1.18 -5.96 -5.46
C PRO A 5 -2.58 -5.51 -5.85
N THR A 6 -3.56 -5.84 -5.00
CA THR A 6 -4.90 -5.29 -5.16
C THR A 6 -4.83 -3.77 -4.94
N PRO A 7 -5.81 -3.00 -5.46
CA PRO A 7 -5.72 -1.54 -5.37
C PRO A 7 -6.00 -0.95 -3.99
N CYS A 8 -6.70 -1.65 -3.11
CA CYS A 8 -7.16 -1.10 -1.84
C CYS A 8 -6.47 -1.78 -0.66
N TRP A 9 -6.02 -1.01 0.31
CA TRP A 9 -5.32 -1.50 1.48
C TRP A 9 -5.69 -0.72 2.73
N THR A 10 -5.62 -1.40 3.88
CA THR A 10 -5.83 -0.78 5.18
C THR A 10 -4.54 -0.88 5.99
N ALA A 11 -4.07 0.26 6.47
CA ALA A 11 -2.83 0.31 7.27
C ALA A 11 -3.02 -0.40 8.61
N PRO A 12 -1.94 -0.96 9.18
CA PRO A 12 -2.02 -1.62 10.49
C PRO A 12 -2.34 -0.64 11.62
N LYS A 13 -2.03 0.63 11.42
CA LYS A 13 -2.34 1.69 12.36
C LYS A 13 -2.56 2.99 11.60
N THR A 14 -3.15 3.97 12.27
CA THR A 14 -3.39 5.27 11.65
C THR A 14 -2.08 5.96 11.29
N ILE A 15 -2.00 6.44 10.05
CA ILE A 15 -0.85 7.18 9.54
C ILE A 15 -1.34 8.55 9.12
N ASN A 16 -0.94 9.60 9.85
CA ASN A 16 -1.39 10.97 9.62
C ASN A 16 -2.92 11.08 9.52
N GLY A 17 -3.61 10.34 10.41
CA GLY A 17 -5.07 10.36 10.44
C GLY A 17 -5.74 9.49 9.41
N ASN A 18 -4.99 8.70 8.64
CA ASN A 18 -5.54 7.87 7.57
C ASN A 18 -5.21 6.40 7.79
N ARG A 19 -6.15 5.53 7.44
CA ARG A 19 -5.93 4.08 7.45
C ARG A 19 -6.21 3.46 6.08
N HIS A 20 -7.06 4.08 5.27
CA HIS A 20 -7.43 3.55 3.96
C HIS A 20 -6.53 4.15 2.89
N PHE A 21 -5.86 3.28 2.14
CA PHE A 21 -4.89 3.67 1.12
C PHE A 21 -5.21 2.98 -0.20
N GLN A 22 -4.74 3.58 -1.28
CA GLN A 22 -4.85 2.99 -2.62
C GLN A 22 -3.46 2.88 -3.25
N VAL A 23 -3.33 1.92 -4.15
CA VAL A 23 -2.11 1.74 -4.93
C VAL A 23 -2.12 2.70 -6.11
N LYS A 24 -1.03 3.48 -6.25
CA LYS A 24 -0.84 4.34 -7.41
C LYS A 24 -0.02 3.64 -8.47
N ALA A 25 1.05 2.96 -8.06
CA ALA A 25 1.98 2.30 -8.97
C ALA A 25 2.72 1.20 -8.22
N TYR A 26 3.34 0.32 -8.96
CA TYR A 26 4.15 -0.74 -8.38
C TYR A 26 5.21 -1.16 -9.37
N GLY A 27 6.25 -1.83 -8.88
CA GLY A 27 7.32 -2.28 -9.73
C GLY A 27 8.33 -3.12 -8.97
N GLY A 28 9.47 -3.33 -9.61
CA GLY A 28 10.55 -4.13 -9.04
C GLY A 28 10.44 -5.60 -9.37
N LYS A 29 11.46 -6.37 -8.96
CA LYS A 29 11.55 -7.80 -9.23
C LYS A 29 11.89 -8.56 -7.97
N SER A 30 11.32 -9.74 -7.83
CA SER A 30 11.61 -10.65 -6.71
C SER A 30 11.53 -9.95 -5.36
N LYS A 31 12.62 -9.91 -4.62
CA LYS A 31 12.64 -9.31 -3.28
C LYS A 31 12.67 -7.79 -3.29
N ASN A 32 12.87 -7.18 -4.45
CA ASN A 32 12.96 -5.72 -4.57
C ASN A 32 11.67 -5.10 -5.09
N ARG A 33 10.55 -5.79 -4.94
CA ARG A 33 9.25 -5.24 -5.34
C ARG A 33 8.82 -4.13 -4.39
N TRP A 34 8.24 -3.09 -4.96
CA TRP A 34 7.78 -1.93 -4.21
C TRP A 34 6.40 -1.51 -4.68
N VAL A 35 5.71 -0.77 -3.83
CA VAL A 35 4.38 -0.26 -4.13
C VAL A 35 4.30 1.19 -3.69
N ASP A 36 3.80 2.05 -4.57
CA ASP A 36 3.50 3.44 -4.24
C ASP A 36 2.03 3.51 -3.85
N ILE A 37 1.78 4.00 -2.65
CA ILE A 37 0.43 4.11 -2.10
C ILE A 37 0.14 5.54 -1.67
N PHE A 38 -1.13 5.87 -1.57
CA PHE A 38 -1.57 7.17 -1.10
C PHE A 38 -2.86 7.01 -0.30
N PRO A 39 -3.06 7.87 0.72
CA PRO A 39 -4.32 7.84 1.48
C PRO A 39 -5.46 8.30 0.59
N THR A 40 -6.63 7.67 0.73
CA THR A 40 -7.78 7.99 -0.13
C THR A 40 -8.19 9.45 -0.04
N LYS A 41 -7.90 10.11 1.06
CA LYS A 41 -8.27 11.52 1.28
C LYS A 41 -7.25 12.50 0.74
N ASN A 42 -6.05 12.04 0.36
CA ASN A 42 -5.01 12.92 -0.14
C ASN A 42 -4.18 12.22 -1.21
N LYS A 43 -4.58 12.35 -2.45
CA LYS A 43 -3.95 11.67 -3.58
C LYS A 43 -2.53 12.16 -3.86
N LYS A 44 -2.12 13.26 -3.26
CA LYS A 44 -0.78 13.81 -3.49
C LYS A 44 0.24 13.29 -2.48
N ASP A 45 -0.20 12.65 -1.41
CA ASP A 45 0.69 12.15 -0.35
C ASP A 45 1.13 10.72 -0.68
N ILE A 46 1.98 10.58 -1.68
CA ILE A 46 2.42 9.28 -2.17
C ILE A 46 3.59 8.76 -1.35
N LYS A 47 3.50 7.52 -0.91
CA LYS A 47 4.56 6.85 -0.17
C LYS A 47 4.95 5.57 -0.88
N ARG A 48 6.24 5.27 -0.91
CA ARG A 48 6.73 4.00 -1.45
C ARG A 48 7.08 3.08 -0.31
N ILE A 49 6.50 1.87 -0.33
CA ILE A 49 6.82 0.85 0.64
C ILE A 49 7.18 -0.44 -0.09
N SER A 50 7.86 -1.34 0.60
CA SER A 50 8.21 -2.61 0.01
C SER A 50 6.96 -3.49 -0.07
N TRP A 51 6.92 -4.34 -1.11
CA TRP A 51 5.84 -5.33 -1.25
C TRP A 51 5.81 -6.25 -0.03
N GLU A 52 6.99 -6.60 0.49
CA GLU A 52 7.10 -7.47 1.66
C GLU A 52 6.39 -6.88 2.87
N GLU A 53 6.60 -5.60 3.13
CA GLU A 53 5.93 -4.92 4.23
C GLU A 53 4.42 -4.85 4.01
N LEU A 54 4.00 -4.50 2.80
CA LEU A 54 2.58 -4.36 2.49
C LEU A 54 1.83 -5.68 2.70
N LYS A 55 2.35 -6.77 2.16
CA LYS A 55 1.64 -8.04 2.23
C LYS A 55 1.66 -8.69 3.62
N THR A 56 2.67 -8.37 4.44
CA THR A 56 2.79 -9.00 5.77
C THR A 56 2.13 -8.19 6.88
N GLU A 57 2.13 -6.86 6.80
CA GLU A 57 1.66 -6.02 7.89
C GLU A 57 0.34 -5.29 7.60
N TRP A 58 0.00 -5.12 6.34
CA TRP A 58 -1.23 -4.42 5.96
C TRP A 58 -2.32 -5.42 5.58
N ASN A 59 -3.57 -4.96 5.63
CA ASN A 59 -4.71 -5.77 5.22
C ASN A 59 -5.19 -5.33 3.85
N SER A 60 -5.38 -6.29 2.94
CA SER A 60 -5.95 -5.98 1.63
C SER A 60 -7.42 -5.62 1.79
N GLY A 61 -7.86 -4.67 0.97
CA GLY A 61 -9.21 -4.16 1.06
C GLY A 61 -9.32 -3.07 2.12
N TRP A 62 -10.48 -2.44 2.17
CA TRP A 62 -10.76 -1.40 3.16
C TRP A 62 -11.66 -2.00 4.24
N LEU A 63 -11.16 -1.97 5.46
CA LEU A 63 -11.87 -2.51 6.62
C LEU A 63 -12.66 -1.44 7.34
#